data_68d2adb432673552fa41c5c35bccb47e
#
_entry.id   68d2adb432673552fa41c5c35bccb47e
#
_cell.length_a   1.000
_cell.length_b   1.000
_cell.length_c   1.000
_cell.angle_alpha   90.00
_cell.angle_beta   90.00
_cell.angle_gamma   90.00
#
_symmetry.space_group_name_H-M   'P 1'
#
loop_
_entity.id
_entity.type
_entity.pdbx_description
1 polymer ?
#
loop_
_entity_poly.entity_id
_entity_poly.type
_entity_poly.pdbx_seq_one_letter_code
_entity_poly.pdbx_strand_id
1 'polypeptide(L)'
;MQQLDLSSYQKVNGSFRRRLIYHAGIDCGFCVELNYMINAMLYCLEKGYRFQLYSEDANFGTSKGWTEYFEPFCEEVHEAFHHKYNLHRPPQWHRIISNTIKTRSLSFVFWKLKFMLKSLVGHWLAFRAYGEYVKLSQDVVSDPDMHYHIPALGFDGSYYEAYTMLAKMVWQPQPEVKQRITETIRCLSLPCVYSGIQIRGGDKAQEARLITGRQIIEALHPADGDCIFALADNYAQLEIVRSEFPQLRIVSLCQPEDQGYSHQAFCIAAPQSKRAAIIRLIVSIDLLLHAKKFAGSITTGPSVFIMKQRYAEPSVIAVDCAKEMLESALTLPIDSRAAISADSMI
;
A
#
# COMPACT_ATOMS: atom_id res chain seq x y z
N MET A 1 21.84 -6.54 3.35
CA MET A 1 21.07 -5.48 4.05
C MET A 1 20.69 -6.02 5.43
N GLN A 2 21.09 -5.32 6.50
CA GLN A 2 20.81 -5.74 7.88
C GLN A 2 19.30 -5.61 8.14
N GLN A 3 18.66 -6.65 8.67
CA GLN A 3 17.25 -6.59 9.02
C GLN A 3 17.11 -5.71 10.27
N LEU A 4 16.26 -4.70 10.20
CA LEU A 4 15.95 -3.85 11.34
C LEU A 4 15.20 -4.69 12.39
N ASP A 5 15.76 -4.73 13.60
CA ASP A 5 15.07 -5.30 14.74
C ASP A 5 13.98 -4.37 15.26
N LEU A 6 12.80 -4.91 15.51
CA LEU A 6 11.64 -4.17 15.98
C LEU A 6 11.91 -3.44 17.30
N SER A 7 12.64 -4.07 18.22
CA SER A 7 12.96 -3.47 19.53
C SER A 7 13.86 -2.23 19.37
N SER A 8 14.82 -2.28 18.47
CA SER A 8 15.69 -1.16 18.13
C SER A 8 14.89 0.01 17.54
N TYR A 9 13.97 -0.27 16.61
CA TYR A 9 13.06 0.76 16.08
C TYR A 9 12.20 1.38 17.21
N GLN A 10 11.55 0.56 18.02
CA GLN A 10 10.69 1.03 19.11
C GLN A 10 11.45 1.89 20.11
N LYS A 11 12.69 1.52 20.45
CA LYS A 11 13.56 2.31 21.33
C LYS A 11 13.88 3.69 20.74
N VAL A 12 14.27 3.75 19.46
CA VAL A 12 14.57 5.01 18.77
C VAL A 12 13.33 5.85 18.62
N ASN A 13 12.23 5.27 18.12
CA ASN A 13 10.95 5.94 17.98
C ASN A 13 10.45 6.50 19.32
N GLY A 14 10.55 5.73 20.40
CA GLY A 14 10.14 6.13 21.74
C GLY A 14 11.01 7.24 22.37
N SER A 15 12.24 7.45 21.86
CA SER A 15 13.15 8.49 22.36
C SER A 15 12.75 9.92 21.89
N PHE A 16 11.97 10.04 20.84
CA PHE A 16 11.55 11.33 20.33
C PHE A 16 10.44 11.95 21.18
N ARG A 17 10.55 13.24 21.46
CA ARG A 17 9.56 13.97 22.26
C ARG A 17 8.36 14.43 21.45
N ARG A 18 8.58 14.95 20.22
CA ARG A 18 7.49 15.40 19.34
C ARG A 18 6.79 14.21 18.74
N ARG A 19 5.47 14.27 18.64
CA ARG A 19 4.67 13.15 18.11
C ARG A 19 4.11 13.47 16.74
N LEU A 20 4.06 12.45 15.89
CA LEU A 20 3.23 12.43 14.71
C LEU A 20 2.26 11.25 14.85
N ILE A 21 0.97 11.52 14.86
CA ILE A 21 -0.07 10.52 14.84
C ILE A 21 -0.53 10.36 13.40
N TYR A 22 -0.25 9.20 12.83
CA TYR A 22 -0.71 8.84 11.51
C TYR A 22 -2.15 8.31 11.60
N HIS A 23 -3.08 9.01 10.95
CA HIS A 23 -4.46 8.56 10.84
C HIS A 23 -4.63 7.69 9.61
N ALA A 24 -4.72 6.38 9.77
CA ALA A 24 -5.15 5.51 8.69
C ALA A 24 -6.62 5.80 8.34
N GLY A 25 -6.91 5.81 7.04
CA GLY A 25 -8.17 6.35 6.58
C GLY A 25 -9.06 5.39 5.81
N ILE A 26 -10.21 5.93 5.37
CA ILE A 26 -11.30 5.16 4.77
C ILE A 26 -11.33 5.20 3.24
N ASP A 27 -10.57 6.10 2.62
CA ASP A 27 -10.71 6.41 1.18
C ASP A 27 -9.64 5.80 0.28
N CYS A 28 -8.86 4.83 0.77
CA CYS A 28 -7.87 4.17 -0.08
C CYS A 28 -7.75 2.67 0.20
N GLY A 29 -7.19 1.95 -0.78
CA GLY A 29 -6.91 0.53 -0.64
C GLY A 29 -5.72 0.27 0.29
N PHE A 30 -5.70 -0.90 0.92
CA PHE A 30 -4.72 -1.32 1.91
C PHE A 30 -3.26 -1.01 1.55
N CYS A 31 -2.81 -1.38 0.34
CA CYS A 31 -1.41 -1.18 -0.05
C CYS A 31 -1.05 0.30 -0.27
N VAL A 32 -2.01 1.13 -0.65
CA VAL A 32 -1.80 2.57 -0.78
C VAL A 32 -1.62 3.18 0.60
N GLU A 33 -2.48 2.80 1.56
CA GLU A 33 -2.37 3.22 2.96
C GLU A 33 -1.04 2.79 3.56
N LEU A 34 -0.63 1.53 3.33
CA LEU A 34 0.65 1.01 3.81
C LEU A 34 1.85 1.78 3.26
N ASN A 35 1.83 2.15 1.98
CA ASN A 35 2.88 2.99 1.38
C ASN A 35 2.96 4.37 2.05
N TYR A 36 1.82 5.01 2.33
CA TYR A 36 1.80 6.31 3.02
C TYR A 36 2.25 6.20 4.47
N MET A 37 1.86 5.14 5.16
CA MET A 37 2.27 4.87 6.54
C MET A 37 3.79 4.71 6.65
N ILE A 38 4.42 3.92 5.77
CA ILE A 38 5.88 3.75 5.76
C ILE A 38 6.59 5.07 5.45
N ASN A 39 6.09 5.88 4.53
CA ASN A 39 6.64 7.21 4.27
C ASN A 39 6.53 8.13 5.50
N ALA A 40 5.42 8.07 6.24
CA ALA A 40 5.27 8.83 7.46
C ALA A 40 6.25 8.36 8.55
N MET A 41 6.54 7.05 8.63
CA MET A 41 7.57 6.53 9.53
C MET A 41 8.96 7.03 9.16
N LEU A 42 9.32 7.04 7.86
CA LEU A 42 10.59 7.61 7.37
C LEU A 42 10.73 9.08 7.74
N TYR A 43 9.67 9.87 7.49
CA TYR A 43 9.62 11.27 7.89
C TYR A 43 9.83 11.45 9.40
N CYS A 44 9.22 10.60 10.21
CA CYS A 44 9.38 10.64 11.66
C CYS A 44 10.81 10.37 12.08
N LEU A 45 11.45 9.38 11.52
CA LEU A 45 12.86 9.07 11.80
C LEU A 45 13.80 10.21 11.39
N GLU A 46 13.55 10.81 10.21
CA GLU A 46 14.33 11.94 9.70
C GLU A 46 14.17 13.22 10.56
N LYS A 47 12.94 13.55 10.93
CA LYS A 47 12.63 14.82 11.61
C LYS A 47 12.57 14.72 13.14
N GLY A 48 12.86 13.54 13.70
CA GLY A 48 12.84 13.32 15.15
C GLY A 48 11.43 13.38 15.76
N TYR A 49 10.45 12.80 15.06
CA TYR A 49 9.10 12.63 15.58
C TYR A 49 8.88 11.18 16.04
N ARG A 50 8.22 11.01 17.17
CA ARG A 50 7.67 9.73 17.61
C ARG A 50 6.48 9.38 16.74
N PHE A 51 6.60 8.34 15.93
CA PHE A 51 5.48 7.82 15.14
C PHE A 51 4.51 7.07 16.03
N GLN A 52 3.22 7.40 15.92
CA GLN A 52 2.11 6.69 16.54
C GLN A 52 1.03 6.45 15.48
N LEU A 53 0.22 5.42 15.66
CA LEU A 53 -0.80 5.01 14.70
C LEU A 53 -2.19 5.13 15.31
N TYR A 54 -3.12 5.71 14.53
CA TYR A 54 -4.56 5.56 14.72
C TYR A 54 -5.11 4.81 13.51
N SER A 55 -5.54 3.56 13.70
CA SER A 55 -5.94 2.65 12.62
C SER A 55 -7.37 2.11 12.71
N GLU A 56 -8.13 2.47 13.75
CA GLU A 56 -9.50 1.99 13.94
C GLU A 56 -10.45 2.38 12.80
N ASP A 57 -10.20 3.53 12.14
CA ASP A 57 -10.97 4.00 10.98
C ASP A 57 -10.44 3.49 9.64
N ALA A 58 -9.38 2.67 9.65
CA ALA A 58 -8.79 2.18 8.42
C ALA A 58 -9.80 1.38 7.60
N ASN A 59 -9.87 1.66 6.30
CA ASN A 59 -10.81 0.97 5.42
C ASN A 59 -10.62 -0.55 5.39
N PHE A 60 -9.39 -1.01 5.62
CA PHE A 60 -9.06 -2.42 5.69
C PHE A 60 -9.44 -3.06 7.05
N GLY A 61 -9.62 -2.27 8.12
CA GLY A 61 -9.97 -2.76 9.45
C GLY A 61 -11.47 -2.98 9.60
N THR A 62 -11.85 -3.76 10.61
CA THR A 62 -13.24 -3.97 11.02
C THR A 62 -13.53 -3.41 12.41
N SER A 63 -12.53 -3.39 13.30
CA SER A 63 -12.66 -2.84 14.66
C SER A 63 -11.33 -2.43 15.29
N LYS A 64 -10.25 -3.19 15.03
CA LYS A 64 -8.94 -2.97 15.62
C LYS A 64 -7.91 -2.40 14.63
N GLY A 65 -8.31 -2.20 13.37
CA GLY A 65 -7.44 -1.68 12.33
C GLY A 65 -6.22 -2.55 12.06
N TRP A 66 -5.02 -2.01 12.28
CA TRP A 66 -3.76 -2.68 11.98
C TRP A 66 -3.60 -4.03 12.68
N THR A 67 -3.87 -4.07 13.99
CA THR A 67 -3.66 -5.26 14.81
C THR A 67 -4.67 -6.40 14.57
N GLU A 68 -5.61 -6.22 13.65
CA GLU A 68 -6.42 -7.35 13.15
C GLU A 68 -5.61 -8.31 12.27
N TYR A 69 -4.53 -7.83 11.66
CA TYR A 69 -3.79 -8.58 10.62
C TYR A 69 -2.29 -8.67 10.89
N PHE A 70 -1.71 -7.70 11.58
CA PHE A 70 -0.28 -7.59 11.80
C PHE A 70 0.07 -7.43 13.28
N GLU A 71 1.28 -7.83 13.64
CA GLU A 71 1.83 -7.56 14.95
C GLU A 71 2.00 -6.05 15.18
N PRO A 72 1.83 -5.56 16.42
CA PRO A 72 2.01 -4.16 16.75
C PRO A 72 3.48 -3.77 16.61
N PHE A 73 3.76 -2.71 15.84
CA PHE A 73 5.14 -2.21 15.64
C PHE A 73 5.40 -0.86 16.32
N CYS A 74 4.35 -0.12 16.66
CA CYS A 74 4.42 1.15 17.39
C CYS A 74 3.28 1.26 18.39
N GLU A 75 3.25 2.34 19.16
CA GLU A 75 2.11 2.67 20.02
C GLU A 75 0.90 3.09 19.16
N GLU A 76 -0.24 2.46 19.39
CA GLU A 76 -1.51 2.88 18.82
C GLU A 76 -2.24 3.81 19.80
N VAL A 77 -2.97 4.80 19.27
CA VAL A 77 -3.79 5.74 20.03
C VAL A 77 -5.26 5.45 19.79
N HIS A 78 -6.09 5.57 20.85
CA HIS A 78 -7.48 5.10 20.85
C HIS A 78 -8.48 6.15 21.35
N GLU A 79 -8.03 7.39 21.58
CA GLU A 79 -8.91 8.44 22.10
C GLU A 79 -10.02 8.77 21.08
N ALA A 80 -11.25 8.82 21.53
CA ALA A 80 -12.46 8.99 20.71
C ALA A 80 -12.42 10.24 19.79
N PHE A 81 -11.62 11.25 20.13
CA PHE A 81 -11.50 12.42 19.27
C PHE A 81 -10.77 12.14 17.97
N HIS A 82 -9.90 11.11 17.88
CA HIS A 82 -9.24 10.71 16.64
C HIS A 82 -10.26 10.26 15.61
N HIS A 83 -11.26 9.47 15.99
CA HIS A 83 -12.38 9.11 15.11
C HIS A 83 -13.11 10.35 14.58
N LYS A 84 -13.54 11.24 15.47
CA LYS A 84 -14.28 12.44 15.11
C LYS A 84 -13.50 13.40 14.22
N TYR A 85 -12.18 13.53 14.47
CA TYR A 85 -11.28 14.48 13.81
C TYR A 85 -10.24 13.79 12.94
N ASN A 86 -10.52 12.58 12.45
CA ASN A 86 -9.66 11.89 11.49
C ASN A 86 -9.40 12.81 10.28
N LEU A 87 -8.12 13.07 10.00
CA LEU A 87 -7.66 13.99 8.97
C LEU A 87 -7.28 13.28 7.68
N HIS A 88 -7.95 12.19 7.40
CA HIS A 88 -7.68 11.43 6.19
C HIS A 88 -7.77 12.32 4.94
N ARG A 89 -6.68 12.35 4.17
CA ARG A 89 -6.49 13.06 2.89
C ARG A 89 -7.05 14.48 2.82
N PRO A 90 -6.26 15.50 3.15
CA PRO A 90 -6.67 16.87 2.98
C PRO A 90 -6.97 17.17 1.51
N PRO A 91 -8.11 17.81 1.20
CA PRO A 91 -8.43 18.20 -0.16
C PRO A 91 -7.39 19.16 -0.73
N GLN A 92 -6.80 18.82 -1.87
CA GLN A 92 -5.77 19.63 -2.52
C GLN A 92 -6.40 20.82 -3.27
N TRP A 93 -5.80 22.02 -3.14
CA TRP A 93 -6.36 23.24 -3.72
C TRP A 93 -6.56 23.19 -5.23
N HIS A 94 -5.63 22.61 -5.99
CA HIS A 94 -5.77 22.50 -7.45
C HIS A 94 -6.99 21.65 -7.85
N ARG A 95 -7.29 20.56 -7.14
CA ARG A 95 -8.49 19.73 -7.37
C ARG A 95 -9.76 20.46 -7.00
N ILE A 96 -9.73 21.25 -5.90
CA ILE A 96 -10.87 22.05 -5.48
C ILE A 96 -11.19 23.10 -6.53
N ILE A 97 -10.20 23.84 -7.01
CA ILE A 97 -10.38 24.86 -8.04
C ILE A 97 -10.91 24.23 -9.32
N SER A 98 -10.27 23.15 -9.81
CA SER A 98 -10.72 22.42 -11.00
C SER A 98 -12.18 21.94 -10.88
N ASN A 99 -12.53 21.31 -9.75
CA ASN A 99 -13.90 20.82 -9.54
C ASN A 99 -14.91 21.95 -9.37
N THR A 100 -14.55 23.04 -8.69
CA THR A 100 -15.40 24.21 -8.56
C THR A 100 -15.71 24.84 -9.93
N ILE A 101 -14.71 24.94 -10.79
CA ILE A 101 -14.89 25.45 -12.16
C ILE A 101 -15.79 24.49 -12.98
N LYS A 102 -15.48 23.18 -12.94
CA LYS A 102 -16.24 22.17 -13.69
C LYS A 102 -17.71 22.08 -13.29
N THR A 103 -17.97 22.11 -11.99
CA THR A 103 -19.33 21.92 -11.44
C THR A 103 -20.08 23.24 -11.19
N ARG A 104 -19.39 24.38 -11.29
CA ARG A 104 -19.90 25.71 -10.93
C ARG A 104 -20.46 25.75 -9.49
N SER A 105 -19.90 24.96 -8.57
CA SER A 105 -20.35 24.84 -7.20
C SER A 105 -19.25 25.20 -6.21
N LEU A 106 -19.58 26.02 -5.22
CA LEU A 106 -18.67 26.37 -4.10
C LEU A 106 -18.60 25.29 -3.01
N SER A 107 -19.33 24.19 -3.17
CA SER A 107 -19.34 23.09 -2.18
C SER A 107 -17.94 22.56 -1.83
N PHE A 108 -17.04 22.48 -2.81
CA PHE A 108 -15.66 22.04 -2.62
C PHE A 108 -14.84 23.03 -1.76
N VAL A 109 -15.10 24.33 -1.87
CA VAL A 109 -14.47 25.36 -1.03
C VAL A 109 -14.94 25.23 0.42
N PHE A 110 -16.26 25.08 0.63
CA PHE A 110 -16.81 24.84 1.97
C PHE A 110 -16.30 23.53 2.57
N TRP A 111 -16.16 22.50 1.78
CA TRP A 111 -15.56 21.25 2.24
C TRP A 111 -14.12 21.46 2.73
N LYS A 112 -13.28 22.21 1.99
CA LYS A 112 -11.92 22.55 2.41
C LYS A 112 -11.90 23.36 3.72
N LEU A 113 -12.77 24.36 3.83
CA LEU A 113 -12.88 25.16 5.05
C LEU A 113 -13.28 24.29 6.26
N LYS A 114 -14.27 23.41 6.07
CA LYS A 114 -14.67 22.44 7.10
C LYS A 114 -13.52 21.53 7.50
N PHE A 115 -12.73 21.07 6.53
CA PHE A 115 -11.54 20.26 6.80
C PHE A 115 -10.50 21.04 7.61
N MET A 116 -10.23 22.30 7.27
CA MET A 116 -9.28 23.15 8.01
C MET A 116 -9.73 23.35 9.46
N LEU A 117 -11.01 23.63 9.68
CA LEU A 117 -11.57 23.73 11.05
C LEU A 117 -11.45 22.42 11.81
N LYS A 118 -11.78 21.30 11.15
CA LYS A 118 -11.62 19.95 11.72
C LYS A 118 -10.16 19.70 12.14
N SER A 119 -9.20 20.10 11.29
CA SER A 119 -7.77 19.98 11.55
C SER A 119 -7.35 20.81 12.78
N LEU A 120 -7.76 22.08 12.85
CA LEU A 120 -7.43 22.95 13.99
C LEU A 120 -7.95 22.37 15.31
N VAL A 121 -9.21 21.95 15.34
CA VAL A 121 -9.81 21.34 16.54
C VAL A 121 -9.11 20.02 16.89
N GLY A 122 -8.81 19.19 15.92
CA GLY A 122 -8.08 17.93 16.14
C GLY A 122 -6.69 18.14 16.75
N HIS A 123 -5.92 19.10 16.22
CA HIS A 123 -4.62 19.46 16.78
C HIS A 123 -4.70 20.04 18.20
N TRP A 124 -5.69 20.89 18.46
CA TRP A 124 -5.92 21.42 19.80
C TRP A 124 -6.27 20.32 20.80
N LEU A 125 -7.15 19.38 20.43
CA LEU A 125 -7.49 18.24 21.28
C LEU A 125 -6.29 17.32 21.52
N ALA A 126 -5.49 17.08 20.49
CA ALA A 126 -4.27 16.28 20.61
C ALA A 126 -3.26 16.97 21.55
N PHE A 127 -3.05 18.27 21.40
CA PHE A 127 -2.21 19.03 22.35
C PHE A 127 -2.72 18.93 23.78
N ARG A 128 -4.04 19.05 23.97
CA ARG A 128 -4.64 18.93 25.30
C ARG A 128 -4.52 17.53 25.90
N ALA A 129 -4.64 16.48 25.07
CA ALA A 129 -4.56 15.09 25.52
C ALA A 129 -3.13 14.67 25.87
N TYR A 130 -2.14 15.11 25.09
CA TYR A 130 -0.76 14.64 25.21
C TYR A 130 0.19 15.66 25.83
N GLY A 131 -0.24 16.90 26.06
CA GLY A 131 0.56 17.92 26.72
C GLY A 131 1.76 18.43 25.92
N GLU A 132 1.85 18.11 24.63
CA GLU A 132 2.96 18.46 23.76
C GLU A 132 2.50 18.70 22.33
N TYR A 133 3.40 19.19 21.45
CA TYR A 133 3.09 19.35 20.03
C TYR A 133 2.89 18.00 19.37
N VAL A 134 1.73 17.85 18.76
CA VAL A 134 1.34 16.67 17.98
C VAL A 134 1.05 17.09 16.55
N LYS A 135 1.67 16.43 15.60
CA LYS A 135 1.33 16.53 14.18
C LYS A 135 0.35 15.41 13.84
N LEU A 136 -0.84 15.77 13.36
CA LEU A 136 -1.76 14.83 12.74
C LEU A 136 -1.52 14.90 11.24
N SER A 137 -1.08 13.82 10.62
CA SER A 137 -0.72 13.88 9.21
C SER A 137 -0.85 12.54 8.52
N GLN A 138 -1.11 12.60 7.23
CA GLN A 138 -1.08 11.48 6.30
C GLN A 138 -0.28 11.80 5.05
N ASP A 139 -0.18 13.07 4.67
CA ASP A 139 0.49 13.51 3.46
C ASP A 139 1.96 13.80 3.76
N VAL A 140 2.75 12.74 3.79
CA VAL A 140 4.21 12.86 3.74
C VAL A 140 4.64 12.50 2.33
N VAL A 141 5.13 13.49 1.60
CA VAL A 141 5.73 13.29 0.28
C VAL A 141 7.11 12.68 0.49
N SER A 142 7.36 11.55 -0.15
CA SER A 142 8.69 10.95 -0.21
C SER A 142 9.44 11.53 -1.40
N ASP A 143 10.71 11.87 -1.16
CA ASP A 143 11.65 12.27 -2.19
C ASP A 143 12.49 11.04 -2.55
N PRO A 144 12.49 10.56 -3.81
CA PRO A 144 13.28 9.40 -4.23
C PRO A 144 14.79 9.67 -4.17
N ASP A 145 15.20 10.94 -4.32
CA ASP A 145 16.59 11.34 -4.30
C ASP A 145 17.11 11.55 -2.87
N MET A 146 16.24 11.35 -1.88
CA MET A 146 16.61 11.57 -0.49
C MET A 146 17.51 10.45 0.03
N HIS A 147 18.62 10.88 0.63
CA HIS A 147 19.51 10.01 1.39
C HIS A 147 19.16 10.06 2.87
N TYR A 148 18.93 8.89 3.47
CA TYR A 148 18.54 8.77 4.88
C TYR A 148 19.76 8.38 5.72
N HIS A 149 20.11 9.26 6.66
CA HIS A 149 21.13 9.02 7.66
C HIS A 149 20.47 8.93 9.04
N ILE A 150 20.37 7.72 9.61
CA ILE A 150 19.70 7.45 10.88
C ILE A 150 20.69 6.73 11.81
N PRO A 151 21.64 7.47 12.43
CA PRO A 151 22.73 6.87 13.23
C PRO A 151 22.23 5.99 14.37
N ALA A 152 21.09 6.36 14.98
CA ALA A 152 20.49 5.62 16.08
C ALA A 152 20.03 4.20 15.70
N LEU A 153 19.85 3.92 14.40
CA LEU A 153 19.54 2.61 13.83
C LEU A 153 20.74 2.00 13.08
N GLY A 154 21.89 2.69 13.05
CA GLY A 154 23.03 2.27 12.25
C GLY A 154 22.74 2.26 10.75
N PHE A 155 21.77 3.09 10.28
CA PHE A 155 21.34 3.12 8.91
C PHE A 155 21.87 4.35 8.19
N ASP A 156 22.40 4.11 6.98
CA ASP A 156 22.85 5.11 6.02
C ASP A 156 22.59 4.57 4.61
N GLY A 157 21.68 5.20 3.85
CA GLY A 157 21.27 4.66 2.56
C GLY A 157 20.21 5.47 1.84
N SER A 158 19.83 5.00 0.66
CA SER A 158 18.81 5.59 -0.20
C SER A 158 17.40 5.50 0.39
N TYR A 159 16.47 6.25 -0.22
CA TYR A 159 15.05 6.16 0.09
C TYR A 159 14.52 4.71 0.00
N TYR A 160 14.87 3.97 -1.06
CA TYR A 160 14.35 2.62 -1.26
C TYR A 160 14.92 1.61 -0.26
N GLU A 161 16.18 1.76 0.15
CA GLU A 161 16.75 0.93 1.21
C GLU A 161 16.08 1.20 2.55
N ALA A 162 15.86 2.48 2.89
CA ALA A 162 15.15 2.89 4.10
C ALA A 162 13.68 2.41 4.08
N TYR A 163 12.99 2.58 2.94
CA TYR A 163 11.63 2.09 2.74
C TYR A 163 11.55 0.56 2.93
N THR A 164 12.43 -0.20 2.26
CA THR A 164 12.47 -1.66 2.33
C THR A 164 12.74 -2.15 3.76
N MET A 165 13.64 -1.49 4.46
CA MET A 165 13.97 -1.80 5.87
C MET A 165 12.71 -1.68 6.75
N LEU A 166 11.97 -0.58 6.66
CA LEU A 166 10.73 -0.39 7.43
C LEU A 166 9.60 -1.30 6.95
N ALA A 167 9.44 -1.46 5.63
CA ALA A 167 8.41 -2.33 5.07
C ALA A 167 8.56 -3.79 5.55
N LYS A 168 9.77 -4.33 5.57
CA LYS A 168 10.06 -5.67 6.11
C LYS A 168 9.80 -5.75 7.62
N MET A 169 10.10 -4.69 8.37
CA MET A 169 9.86 -4.66 9.81
C MET A 169 8.37 -4.67 10.13
N VAL A 170 7.54 -3.87 9.42
CA VAL A 170 6.09 -3.80 9.68
C VAL A 170 5.32 -4.98 9.07
N TRP A 171 5.88 -5.67 8.06
CA TRP A 171 5.26 -6.84 7.43
C TRP A 171 5.43 -8.08 8.30
N GLN A 172 4.81 -8.06 9.49
CA GLN A 172 4.77 -9.17 10.43
C GLN A 172 3.32 -9.60 10.66
N PRO A 173 2.76 -10.48 9.81
CA PRO A 173 1.39 -10.92 9.95
C PRO A 173 1.13 -11.61 11.30
N GLN A 174 -0.07 -11.45 11.84
CA GLN A 174 -0.56 -12.16 13.02
C GLN A 174 -0.49 -13.69 12.81
N PRO A 175 -0.40 -14.50 13.88
CA PRO A 175 -0.29 -15.96 13.80
C PRO A 175 -1.37 -16.60 12.92
N GLU A 176 -2.62 -16.14 13.02
CA GLU A 176 -3.74 -16.62 12.19
C GLU A 176 -3.46 -16.38 10.69
N VAL A 177 -2.96 -15.20 10.33
CA VAL A 177 -2.64 -14.85 8.94
C VAL A 177 -1.42 -15.67 8.46
N LYS A 178 -0.39 -15.84 9.29
CA LYS A 178 0.76 -16.72 8.98
C LYS A 178 0.33 -18.17 8.73
N GLN A 179 -0.60 -18.68 9.54
CA GLN A 179 -1.17 -20.00 9.31
C GLN A 179 -1.88 -20.08 7.94
N ARG A 180 -2.69 -19.06 7.60
CA ARG A 180 -3.35 -18.97 6.30
C ARG A 180 -2.38 -18.94 5.13
N ILE A 181 -1.25 -18.22 5.24
CA ILE A 181 -0.18 -18.23 4.23
C ILE A 181 0.32 -19.67 4.03
N THR A 182 0.68 -20.35 5.12
CA THR A 182 1.20 -21.72 5.09
C THR A 182 0.20 -22.71 4.49
N GLU A 183 -1.07 -22.62 4.90
CA GLU A 183 -2.15 -23.46 4.35
C GLU A 183 -2.35 -23.22 2.86
N THR A 184 -2.28 -21.95 2.42
CA THR A 184 -2.42 -21.58 1.00
C THR A 184 -1.31 -22.17 0.16
N ILE A 185 -0.06 -22.06 0.57
CA ILE A 185 1.10 -22.67 -0.11
C ILE A 185 0.86 -24.16 -0.31
N ARG A 186 0.42 -24.86 0.73
CA ARG A 186 0.13 -26.28 0.69
C ARG A 186 -1.04 -26.61 -0.24
N CYS A 187 -2.17 -25.90 -0.11
CA CYS A 187 -3.37 -26.14 -0.91
C CYS A 187 -3.16 -25.87 -2.39
N LEU A 188 -2.42 -24.83 -2.73
CA LEU A 188 -2.05 -24.53 -4.12
C LEU A 188 -0.91 -25.41 -4.63
N SER A 189 -0.29 -26.22 -3.77
CA SER A 189 0.90 -27.03 -4.09
C SER A 189 1.98 -26.19 -4.79
N LEU A 190 2.24 -24.98 -4.26
CA LEU A 190 3.24 -24.09 -4.84
C LEU A 190 4.63 -24.71 -4.73
N PRO A 191 5.41 -24.76 -5.81
CA PRO A 191 6.80 -25.21 -5.75
C PRO A 191 7.66 -24.20 -4.98
N CYS A 192 8.86 -24.62 -4.55
CA CYS A 192 9.81 -23.71 -3.90
C CYS A 192 10.24 -22.55 -4.79
N VAL A 193 10.16 -22.71 -6.11
CA VAL A 193 10.48 -21.68 -7.10
C VAL A 193 9.29 -21.49 -8.01
N TYR A 194 8.74 -20.27 -7.98
CA TYR A 194 7.62 -19.83 -8.84
C TYR A 194 7.78 -18.36 -9.18
N SER A 195 7.06 -17.91 -10.19
CA SER A 195 6.97 -16.50 -10.56
C SER A 195 5.65 -15.90 -10.08
N GLY A 196 5.60 -14.59 -9.92
CA GLY A 196 4.42 -13.87 -9.47
C GLY A 196 3.96 -12.83 -10.47
N ILE A 197 2.65 -12.64 -10.60
CA ILE A 197 2.06 -11.57 -11.41
C ILE A 197 0.90 -10.91 -10.69
N GLN A 198 0.61 -9.65 -11.08
CA GLN A 198 -0.64 -9.00 -10.68
C GLN A 198 -1.47 -8.66 -11.92
N ILE A 199 -2.69 -9.20 -11.99
CA ILE A 199 -3.71 -8.88 -12.99
C ILE A 199 -4.76 -8.01 -12.31
N ARG A 200 -5.01 -6.82 -12.83
CA ARG A 200 -5.95 -5.86 -12.24
C ARG A 200 -7.09 -5.58 -13.22
N GLY A 201 -8.32 -5.70 -12.71
CA GLY A 201 -9.56 -5.34 -13.39
C GLY A 201 -10.37 -4.28 -12.64
N GLY A 202 -11.69 -4.42 -12.67
CA GLY A 202 -12.63 -3.63 -11.87
C GLY A 202 -12.59 -2.14 -12.15
N ASP A 203 -12.72 -1.34 -11.08
CA ASP A 203 -12.81 0.12 -11.13
C ASP A 203 -11.55 0.81 -11.68
N LYS A 204 -10.41 0.12 -11.71
CA LYS A 204 -9.14 0.68 -12.21
C LYS A 204 -9.19 1.07 -13.69
N ALA A 205 -10.05 0.43 -14.50
CA ALA A 205 -10.26 0.79 -15.89
C ALA A 205 -10.74 2.23 -16.09
N GLN A 206 -11.33 2.85 -15.06
CA GLN A 206 -11.77 4.24 -15.07
C GLN A 206 -10.64 5.24 -14.76
N GLU A 207 -9.55 4.79 -14.15
CA GLU A 207 -8.45 5.63 -13.68
C GLU A 207 -7.22 5.54 -14.58
N ALA A 208 -6.95 4.37 -15.16
CA ALA A 208 -5.77 4.12 -15.99
C ALA A 208 -6.06 3.04 -17.03
N ARG A 209 -5.25 3.04 -18.09
CA ARG A 209 -5.27 1.94 -19.05
C ARG A 209 -4.89 0.63 -18.36
N LEU A 210 -5.72 -0.39 -18.50
CA LEU A 210 -5.43 -1.72 -17.98
C LEU A 210 -4.37 -2.43 -18.84
N ILE A 211 -3.43 -3.07 -18.17
CA ILE A 211 -2.47 -3.97 -18.80
C ILE A 211 -3.11 -5.34 -18.85
N THR A 212 -3.06 -5.97 -20.02
CA THR A 212 -3.60 -7.31 -20.20
C THR A 212 -2.74 -8.35 -19.49
N GLY A 213 -3.37 -9.45 -19.08
CA GLY A 213 -2.63 -10.57 -18.51
C GLY A 213 -1.58 -11.14 -19.47
N ARG A 214 -1.87 -11.12 -20.80
CA ARG A 214 -0.93 -11.50 -21.87
C ARG A 214 0.35 -10.65 -21.78
N GLN A 215 0.24 -9.32 -21.77
CA GLN A 215 1.39 -8.43 -21.69
C GLN A 215 2.24 -8.68 -20.43
N ILE A 216 1.60 -9.00 -19.30
CA ILE A 216 2.30 -9.31 -18.04
C ILE A 216 3.07 -10.63 -18.16
N ILE A 217 2.46 -11.67 -18.73
CA ILE A 217 3.11 -12.97 -18.94
C ILE A 217 4.27 -12.85 -19.93
N GLU A 218 4.07 -12.15 -21.05
CA GLU A 218 5.11 -11.94 -22.05
C GLU A 218 6.32 -11.19 -21.46
N ALA A 219 6.10 -10.18 -20.64
CA ALA A 219 7.19 -9.46 -19.95
C ALA A 219 7.95 -10.33 -18.94
N LEU A 220 7.28 -11.35 -18.37
CA LEU A 220 7.89 -12.26 -17.41
C LEU A 220 8.84 -13.28 -18.07
N HIS A 221 8.63 -13.56 -19.39
CA HIS A 221 9.36 -14.56 -20.16
C HIS A 221 9.45 -15.93 -19.44
N PRO A 222 8.32 -16.58 -19.10
CA PRO A 222 8.32 -17.86 -18.44
C PRO A 222 8.71 -18.99 -19.42
N ALA A 223 9.31 -20.06 -18.90
CA ALA A 223 9.50 -21.30 -19.64
C ALA A 223 8.25 -22.18 -19.57
N ASP A 224 8.12 -23.12 -20.51
CA ASP A 224 7.05 -24.13 -20.49
C ASP A 224 7.12 -24.95 -19.18
N GLY A 225 5.98 -25.15 -18.56
CA GLY A 225 5.87 -25.84 -17.27
C GLY A 225 6.10 -24.95 -16.03
N ASP A 226 6.49 -23.68 -16.21
CA ASP A 226 6.67 -22.78 -15.08
C ASP A 226 5.38 -22.60 -14.27
N CYS A 227 5.53 -22.53 -12.95
CA CYS A 227 4.44 -22.18 -12.04
C CYS A 227 4.39 -20.67 -11.82
N ILE A 228 3.20 -20.10 -12.00
CA ILE A 228 2.94 -18.68 -11.80
C ILE A 228 1.83 -18.50 -10.76
N PHE A 229 2.11 -17.75 -9.71
CA PHE A 229 1.07 -17.29 -8.77
C PHE A 229 0.53 -15.93 -9.25
N ALA A 230 -0.78 -15.85 -9.49
CA ALA A 230 -1.46 -14.65 -9.95
C ALA A 230 -2.30 -14.02 -8.84
N LEU A 231 -1.97 -12.79 -8.44
CA LEU A 231 -2.91 -11.92 -7.72
C LEU A 231 -3.84 -11.29 -8.76
N ALA A 232 -5.06 -11.82 -8.86
CA ALA A 232 -6.10 -11.31 -9.74
C ALA A 232 -7.33 -10.92 -8.93
N ASP A 233 -8.04 -9.90 -9.39
CA ASP A 233 -9.32 -9.45 -8.82
C ASP A 233 -10.52 -9.72 -9.75
N ASN A 234 -10.27 -10.27 -10.95
CA ASN A 234 -11.29 -10.62 -11.91
C ASN A 234 -11.05 -12.03 -12.46
N TYR A 235 -11.97 -12.95 -12.16
CA TYR A 235 -11.84 -14.35 -12.53
C TYR A 235 -11.88 -14.57 -14.05
N ALA A 236 -12.73 -13.83 -14.76
CA ALA A 236 -12.82 -13.98 -16.21
C ALA A 236 -11.49 -13.59 -16.90
N GLN A 237 -10.82 -12.53 -16.43
CA GLN A 237 -9.48 -12.17 -16.94
C GLN A 237 -8.43 -13.24 -16.63
N LEU A 238 -8.50 -13.86 -15.46
CA LEU A 238 -7.60 -14.95 -15.08
C LEU A 238 -7.80 -16.17 -15.99
N GLU A 239 -9.04 -16.54 -16.31
CA GLU A 239 -9.36 -17.64 -17.22
C GLU A 239 -8.89 -17.38 -18.66
N ILE A 240 -8.99 -16.13 -19.14
CA ILE A 240 -8.43 -15.73 -20.43
C ILE A 240 -6.92 -16.04 -20.44
N VAL A 241 -6.19 -15.60 -19.42
CA VAL A 241 -4.74 -15.84 -19.33
C VAL A 241 -4.41 -17.33 -19.28
N ARG A 242 -5.17 -18.13 -18.52
CA ARG A 242 -5.00 -19.59 -18.47
C ARG A 242 -5.23 -20.25 -19.83
N SER A 243 -6.22 -19.77 -20.59
CA SER A 243 -6.52 -20.31 -21.93
C SER A 243 -5.48 -19.91 -22.98
N GLU A 244 -4.88 -18.72 -22.83
CA GLU A 244 -3.84 -18.23 -23.75
C GLU A 244 -2.47 -18.89 -23.50
N PHE A 245 -2.22 -19.35 -22.27
CA PHE A 245 -0.94 -19.95 -21.86
C PHE A 245 -1.16 -21.34 -21.22
N PRO A 246 -1.73 -22.32 -21.96
CA PRO A 246 -2.06 -23.64 -21.41
C PRO A 246 -0.82 -24.44 -20.98
N GLN A 247 0.37 -24.08 -21.48
CA GLN A 247 1.64 -24.69 -21.10
C GLN A 247 2.15 -24.25 -19.73
N LEU A 248 1.55 -23.20 -19.11
CA LEU A 248 1.93 -22.68 -17.81
C LEU A 248 0.98 -23.17 -16.72
N ARG A 249 1.51 -23.42 -15.54
CA ARG A 249 0.69 -23.70 -14.37
C ARG A 249 0.35 -22.40 -13.65
N ILE A 250 -0.81 -21.81 -13.93
CA ILE A 250 -1.25 -20.54 -13.33
C ILE A 250 -2.21 -20.81 -12.17
N VAL A 251 -1.78 -20.49 -10.94
CA VAL A 251 -2.55 -20.64 -9.71
C VAL A 251 -2.89 -19.29 -9.10
N SER A 252 -4.02 -19.17 -8.42
CA SER A 252 -4.54 -17.93 -7.85
C SER A 252 -5.47 -18.20 -6.70
N LEU A 253 -5.69 -17.20 -5.85
CA LEU A 253 -6.76 -17.17 -4.85
C LEU A 253 -8.03 -16.46 -5.35
N CYS A 254 -8.04 -15.99 -6.60
CA CYS A 254 -9.21 -15.41 -7.26
C CYS A 254 -10.30 -16.45 -7.39
N GLN A 255 -11.53 -16.10 -7.00
CA GLN A 255 -12.68 -17.01 -7.02
C GLN A 255 -13.59 -16.71 -8.23
N PRO A 256 -14.41 -17.68 -8.68
CA PRO A 256 -15.33 -17.48 -9.80
C PRO A 256 -16.28 -16.28 -9.64
N GLU A 257 -16.58 -15.90 -8.41
CA GLU A 257 -17.46 -14.77 -8.07
C GLU A 257 -16.74 -13.41 -8.17
N ASP A 258 -15.41 -13.39 -8.25
CA ASP A 258 -14.63 -12.15 -8.31
C ASP A 258 -14.75 -11.52 -9.71
N GLN A 259 -15.49 -10.41 -9.81
CA GLN A 259 -15.76 -9.68 -11.05
C GLN A 259 -14.95 -8.39 -11.21
N GLY A 260 -13.89 -8.24 -10.43
CA GLY A 260 -13.08 -7.03 -10.32
C GLY A 260 -13.35 -6.26 -9.05
N TYR A 261 -12.30 -5.67 -8.49
CA TYR A 261 -12.42 -4.89 -7.26
C TYR A 261 -13.15 -3.58 -7.51
N SER A 262 -14.08 -3.26 -6.64
CA SER A 262 -14.74 -1.96 -6.52
C SER A 262 -14.49 -1.40 -5.13
N HIS A 263 -13.83 -0.24 -5.05
CA HIS A 263 -13.57 0.42 -3.78
C HIS A 263 -14.87 0.77 -3.05
N GLN A 264 -15.87 1.27 -3.77
CA GLN A 264 -17.18 1.61 -3.19
C GLN A 264 -17.89 0.38 -2.61
N ALA A 265 -17.92 -0.74 -3.35
CA ALA A 265 -18.52 -1.97 -2.86
C ALA A 265 -17.77 -2.53 -1.64
N PHE A 266 -16.44 -2.44 -1.64
CA PHE A 266 -15.62 -2.85 -0.50
C PHE A 266 -15.88 -2.01 0.75
N CYS A 267 -16.04 -0.69 0.63
CA CYS A 267 -16.33 0.20 1.77
C CYS A 267 -17.61 -0.16 2.51
N ILE A 268 -18.64 -0.61 1.79
CA ILE A 268 -19.97 -0.95 2.37
C ILE A 268 -20.14 -2.46 2.65
N ALA A 269 -19.15 -3.29 2.35
CA ALA A 269 -19.22 -4.72 2.57
C ALA A 269 -19.32 -5.08 4.06
N ALA A 270 -19.92 -6.21 4.37
CA ALA A 270 -20.01 -6.72 5.74
C ALA A 270 -18.61 -6.95 6.34
N PRO A 271 -18.41 -6.72 7.66
CA PRO A 271 -17.09 -6.84 8.30
C PRO A 271 -16.39 -8.18 8.04
N GLN A 272 -17.11 -9.30 8.06
CA GLN A 272 -16.55 -10.61 7.80
C GLN A 272 -16.04 -10.75 6.37
N SER A 273 -16.78 -10.20 5.40
CA SER A 273 -16.37 -10.20 3.99
C SER A 273 -15.15 -9.32 3.75
N LYS A 274 -15.10 -8.13 4.38
CA LYS A 274 -13.92 -7.26 4.37
C LYS A 274 -12.70 -7.98 4.92
N ARG A 275 -12.84 -8.57 6.12
CA ARG A 275 -11.74 -9.29 6.78
C ARG A 275 -11.22 -10.43 5.91
N ALA A 276 -12.10 -11.23 5.34
CA ALA A 276 -11.72 -12.33 4.45
C ALA A 276 -10.98 -11.83 3.20
N ALA A 277 -11.47 -10.74 2.58
CA ALA A 277 -10.83 -10.13 1.41
C ALA A 277 -9.43 -9.56 1.73
N ILE A 278 -9.27 -8.91 2.89
CA ILE A 278 -7.97 -8.38 3.31
C ILE A 278 -7.00 -9.51 3.65
N ILE A 279 -7.41 -10.55 4.35
CA ILE A 279 -6.54 -11.73 4.61
C ILE A 279 -6.11 -12.35 3.28
N ARG A 280 -7.03 -12.55 2.33
CA ARG A 280 -6.71 -13.07 0.99
C ARG A 280 -5.70 -12.18 0.26
N LEU A 281 -5.84 -10.86 0.37
CA LEU A 281 -4.91 -9.91 -0.22
C LEU A 281 -3.52 -9.98 0.44
N ILE A 282 -3.44 -10.01 1.78
CA ILE A 282 -2.18 -10.12 2.52
C ILE A 282 -1.46 -11.42 2.16
N VAL A 283 -2.18 -12.54 2.15
CA VAL A 283 -1.64 -13.85 1.73
C VAL A 283 -1.08 -13.76 0.31
N SER A 284 -1.83 -13.16 -0.62
CA SER A 284 -1.39 -13.02 -2.01
C SER A 284 -0.14 -12.15 -2.14
N ILE A 285 -0.07 -11.04 -1.40
CA ILE A 285 1.10 -10.15 -1.41
C ILE A 285 2.31 -10.88 -0.81
N ASP A 286 2.13 -11.61 0.28
CA ASP A 286 3.21 -12.39 0.89
C ASP A 286 3.80 -13.41 -0.10
N LEU A 287 2.94 -14.14 -0.81
CA LEU A 287 3.38 -15.05 -1.87
C LEU A 287 4.12 -14.32 -2.99
N LEU A 288 3.66 -13.14 -3.40
CA LEU A 288 4.33 -12.36 -4.45
C LEU A 288 5.68 -11.78 -3.99
N LEU A 289 5.82 -11.44 -2.71
CA LEU A 289 7.10 -11.00 -2.14
C LEU A 289 8.16 -12.11 -2.16
N HIS A 290 7.74 -13.36 -2.07
CA HIS A 290 8.61 -14.54 -2.10
C HIS A 290 8.78 -15.17 -3.52
N ALA A 291 8.09 -14.68 -4.52
CA ALA A 291 8.22 -15.16 -5.89
C ALA A 291 9.61 -14.85 -6.47
N LYS A 292 10.19 -15.79 -7.23
CA LYS A 292 11.52 -15.62 -7.86
C LYS A 292 11.56 -14.41 -8.81
N LYS A 293 10.49 -14.23 -9.61
CA LYS A 293 10.28 -13.08 -10.48
C LYS A 293 8.92 -12.48 -10.18
N PHE A 294 8.77 -11.18 -10.40
CA PHE A 294 7.49 -10.51 -10.28
C PHE A 294 7.26 -9.56 -11.45
N ALA A 295 6.07 -9.58 -12.04
CA ALA A 295 5.64 -8.63 -13.05
C ALA A 295 4.30 -8.00 -12.69
N GLY A 296 4.18 -6.69 -12.86
CA GLY A 296 2.95 -5.94 -12.56
C GLY A 296 2.98 -4.50 -13.08
N SER A 297 1.98 -3.71 -12.69
CA SER A 297 1.77 -2.33 -13.12
C SER A 297 2.15 -1.33 -12.02
N ILE A 298 2.77 -0.20 -12.39
CA ILE A 298 3.02 0.92 -11.48
C ILE A 298 1.75 1.66 -11.06
N THR A 299 0.61 1.38 -11.69
CA THR A 299 -0.67 2.04 -11.38
C THR A 299 -1.45 1.35 -10.26
N THR A 300 -0.98 0.20 -9.75
CA THR A 300 -1.70 -0.58 -8.74
C THR A 300 -0.98 -0.62 -7.39
N GLY A 301 -1.71 -0.47 -6.31
CA GLY A 301 -1.16 -0.42 -4.95
C GLY A 301 -0.31 -1.64 -4.57
N PRO A 302 -0.81 -2.90 -4.77
CA PRO A 302 -0.03 -4.09 -4.46
C PRO A 302 1.28 -4.20 -5.25
N SER A 303 1.25 -3.97 -6.58
CA SER A 303 2.48 -4.01 -7.39
C SER A 303 3.49 -2.97 -6.93
N VAL A 304 3.04 -1.73 -6.68
CA VAL A 304 3.93 -0.67 -6.19
C VAL A 304 4.58 -1.03 -4.85
N PHE A 305 3.83 -1.62 -3.93
CA PHE A 305 4.37 -2.06 -2.66
C PHE A 305 5.46 -3.15 -2.84
N ILE A 306 5.19 -4.15 -3.69
CA ILE A 306 6.14 -5.22 -4.00
C ILE A 306 7.39 -4.65 -4.70
N MET A 307 7.19 -3.80 -5.71
CA MET A 307 8.28 -3.17 -6.47
C MET A 307 9.17 -2.31 -5.58
N LYS A 308 8.61 -1.56 -4.64
CA LYS A 308 9.39 -0.76 -3.67
C LYS A 308 10.19 -1.65 -2.72
N GLN A 309 9.63 -2.74 -2.23
CA GLN A 309 10.36 -3.66 -1.36
C GLN A 309 11.50 -4.41 -2.05
N ARG A 310 11.37 -4.60 -3.36
CA ARG A 310 12.29 -5.39 -4.18
C ARG A 310 12.94 -4.57 -5.30
N TYR A 311 13.02 -3.23 -5.13
CA TYR A 311 13.40 -2.30 -6.21
C TYR A 311 14.77 -2.57 -6.82
N ALA A 312 15.73 -3.07 -6.02
CA ALA A 312 17.09 -3.40 -6.50
C ALA A 312 17.17 -4.74 -7.24
N GLU A 313 16.08 -5.51 -7.26
CA GLU A 313 16.09 -6.85 -7.85
C GLU A 313 15.78 -6.79 -9.35
N PRO A 314 16.67 -7.28 -10.22
CA PRO A 314 16.41 -7.30 -11.66
C PRO A 314 15.25 -8.25 -12.07
N SER A 315 14.79 -9.04 -11.12
CA SER A 315 13.65 -9.95 -11.26
C SER A 315 12.29 -9.27 -11.08
N VAL A 316 12.26 -7.98 -10.79
CA VAL A 316 11.04 -7.17 -10.65
C VAL A 316 10.82 -6.35 -11.90
N ILE A 317 9.66 -6.54 -12.54
CA ILE A 317 9.31 -5.99 -13.85
C ILE A 317 8.07 -5.11 -13.72
N ALA A 318 8.22 -3.84 -14.07
CA ALA A 318 7.09 -2.95 -14.32
C ALA A 318 6.74 -3.02 -15.82
N VAL A 319 5.55 -3.51 -16.14
CA VAL A 319 5.15 -3.76 -17.53
C VAL A 319 4.81 -2.47 -18.28
N ASP A 320 4.44 -1.43 -17.55
CA ASP A 320 3.95 -0.14 -18.03
C ASP A 320 4.89 1.02 -17.67
N CYS A 321 6.16 0.72 -17.43
CA CYS A 321 7.15 1.74 -17.11
C CYS A 321 8.53 1.31 -17.57
N ALA A 322 9.22 2.21 -18.24
CA ALA A 322 10.62 1.99 -18.59
C ALA A 322 11.46 1.82 -17.32
N LYS A 323 12.44 0.93 -17.37
CA LYS A 323 13.27 0.58 -16.19
C LYS A 323 13.98 1.80 -15.61
N GLU A 324 14.43 2.70 -16.47
CA GLU A 324 15.17 3.92 -16.12
C GLU A 324 14.26 4.94 -15.37
N MET A 325 12.96 4.85 -15.59
CA MET A 325 11.96 5.74 -14.97
C MET A 325 11.31 5.12 -13.72
N LEU A 326 11.53 3.83 -13.47
CA LEU A 326 10.79 3.10 -12.43
C LEU A 326 10.98 3.71 -11.05
N GLU A 327 12.20 4.09 -10.72
CA GLU A 327 12.54 4.65 -9.43
C GLU A 327 11.75 5.92 -9.13
N SER A 328 11.78 6.89 -10.02
CA SER A 328 11.01 8.12 -9.87
C SER A 328 9.50 7.87 -9.95
N ALA A 329 9.05 7.00 -10.86
CA ALA A 329 7.63 6.67 -11.01
C ALA A 329 7.02 6.09 -9.73
N LEU A 330 7.73 5.22 -9.01
CA LEU A 330 7.20 4.59 -7.80
C LEU A 330 6.96 5.57 -6.64
N THR A 331 7.56 6.75 -6.64
CA THR A 331 7.36 7.78 -5.60
C THR A 331 6.27 8.78 -5.94
N LEU A 332 5.88 8.89 -7.20
CA LEU A 332 4.83 9.80 -7.64
C LEU A 332 3.43 9.43 -7.11
N PRO A 333 2.51 10.41 -7.03
CA PRO A 333 1.09 10.14 -6.84
C PRO A 333 0.51 9.25 -7.95
N ILE A 334 -0.55 8.51 -7.65
CA ILE A 334 -1.15 7.53 -8.56
C ILE A 334 -1.59 8.14 -9.90
N ASP A 335 -2.12 9.37 -9.88
CA ASP A 335 -2.55 10.08 -11.09
C ASP A 335 -1.37 10.35 -12.04
N SER A 336 -0.21 10.72 -11.49
CA SER A 336 1.01 10.95 -12.27
C SER A 336 1.59 9.66 -12.83
N ARG A 337 1.48 8.55 -12.10
CA ARG A 337 1.88 7.22 -12.58
C ARG A 337 1.00 6.74 -13.74
N ALA A 338 -0.30 7.06 -13.71
CA ALA A 338 -1.21 6.74 -14.81
C ALA A 338 -0.81 7.43 -16.11
N ALA A 339 -0.30 8.67 -16.06
CA ALA A 339 0.23 9.38 -17.22
C ALA A 339 1.49 8.70 -17.77
N ILE A 340 2.46 8.34 -16.91
CA ILE A 340 3.68 7.63 -17.32
C ILE A 340 3.34 6.28 -17.96
N SER A 341 2.42 5.53 -17.37
CA SER A 341 1.95 4.25 -17.89
C SER A 341 1.36 4.39 -19.29
N ALA A 342 0.62 5.45 -19.56
CA ALA A 342 0.05 5.73 -20.89
C ALA A 342 1.15 6.02 -21.94
N ASP A 343 2.13 6.83 -21.59
CA ASP A 343 3.23 7.24 -22.48
C ASP A 343 4.21 6.10 -22.80
N SER A 344 4.44 5.19 -21.86
CA SER A 344 5.38 4.08 -22.03
C SER A 344 4.86 2.96 -22.95
N MET A 345 3.60 3.00 -23.33
CA MET A 345 2.93 1.98 -24.15
C MET A 345 2.69 2.43 -25.60
N ILE A 346 3.15 3.62 -25.99
CA ILE A 346 3.15 4.13 -27.36
C ILE A 346 4.47 3.77 -28.04
#